data_907ea193fbabd62909a9feb48e73ac69
#
_entry.id   907ea193fbabd62909a9feb48e73ac69
#
_cell.length_a   1.000
_cell.length_b   1.000
_cell.length_c   1.000
_cell.angle_alpha   90.00
_cell.angle_beta   90.00
_cell.angle_gamma   90.00
#
_symmetry.space_group_name_H-M   'P 1'
#
loop_
_entity.id
_entity.type
_entity.pdbx_description
1 polymer ?
#
loop_
_entity_poly.entity_id
_entity_poly.type
_entity_poly.pdbx_seq_one_letter_code
_entity_poly.pdbx_strand_id
1 'polypeptide(L)'
;MEEITTWNIKGHIVEFIDDIHQYLVDGCMVDSVTQILGVKYKNDYASVPPAVLDNASKRGTAVHKAIENFNVSGYDDGSEAVRNFKFLQKQYGFEVLDSELPIVIFKDDMPIACGRLDMTMLMDGKTGVADIKTVSSLNKEKIAYQLNLYRIGLMQSYGVDAKFLKIIHIRNGIRKVIDSPVNEGMAWELIEKFLEEHEK
;
A
#
# COMPACT_ATOMS: atom_id res chain seq x y z
N MET A 1 14.40 8.04 20.44
CA MET A 1 13.07 8.69 20.42
C MET A 1 12.28 7.93 19.37
N GLU A 2 11.11 7.42 19.74
CA GLU A 2 10.21 6.78 18.76
C GLU A 2 9.87 7.81 17.68
N GLU A 3 10.02 7.43 16.41
CA GLU A 3 9.64 8.30 15.29
C GLU A 3 8.14 8.16 15.09
N ILE A 4 7.38 9.22 15.42
CA ILE A 4 5.92 9.26 15.27
C ILE A 4 5.60 10.22 14.14
N THR A 5 4.94 9.70 13.11
CA THR A 5 4.39 10.53 12.03
C THR A 5 2.90 10.77 12.28
N THR A 6 2.46 12.02 12.14
CA THR A 6 1.07 12.43 12.43
C THR A 6 0.42 13.07 11.22
N TRP A 7 -0.84 12.72 10.96
CA TRP A 7 -1.68 13.30 9.91
C TRP A 7 -3.07 13.68 10.47
N ASN A 8 -3.73 14.61 9.78
CA ASN A 8 -5.16 14.87 10.00
C ASN A 8 -5.94 14.34 8.77
N ILE A 9 -6.79 13.35 8.99
CA ILE A 9 -7.60 12.72 7.94
C ILE A 9 -9.07 12.83 8.35
N LYS A 10 -9.84 13.61 7.61
CA LYS A 10 -11.28 13.88 7.91
C LYS A 10 -11.56 14.36 9.33
N GLY A 11 -10.64 15.10 9.93
CA GLY A 11 -10.77 15.59 11.30
C GLY A 11 -10.26 14.65 12.38
N HIS A 12 -9.87 13.42 12.03
CA HIS A 12 -9.20 12.48 12.94
C HIS A 12 -7.70 12.71 12.96
N ILE A 13 -7.09 12.62 14.12
CA ILE A 13 -5.63 12.59 14.27
C ILE A 13 -5.16 11.15 14.09
N VAL A 14 -4.42 10.92 13.02
CA VAL A 14 -3.85 9.61 12.69
C VAL A 14 -2.36 9.64 12.98
N GLU A 15 -1.88 8.72 13.80
CA GLU A 15 -0.47 8.61 14.17
C GLU A 15 0.07 7.25 13.74
N PHE A 16 1.30 7.22 13.30
CA PHE A 16 2.02 5.99 13.00
C PHE A 16 3.32 5.95 13.80
N ILE A 17 3.48 4.89 14.58
CA ILE A 17 4.66 4.62 15.39
C ILE A 17 5.53 3.64 14.62
N ASP A 18 6.64 4.14 14.04
CA ASP A 18 7.46 3.37 13.08
C ASP A 18 8.13 2.15 13.74
N ASP A 19 8.68 2.30 14.91
CA ASP A 19 9.44 1.26 15.63
C ASP A 19 8.62 -0.03 15.89
N ILE A 20 7.31 0.12 16.13
CA ILE A 20 6.40 -1.00 16.41
C ILE A 20 5.36 -1.24 15.32
N HIS A 21 5.43 -0.43 14.25
CA HIS A 21 4.54 -0.52 13.08
C HIS A 21 3.05 -0.44 13.43
N GLN A 22 2.69 0.49 14.34
CA GLN A 22 1.37 0.62 14.91
C GLN A 22 0.70 1.94 14.51
N TYR A 23 -0.58 1.87 14.15
CA TYR A 23 -1.41 3.04 13.92
C TYR A 23 -2.28 3.35 15.14
N LEU A 24 -2.48 4.67 15.39
CA LEU A 24 -3.50 5.16 16.30
C LEU A 24 -4.39 6.16 15.55
N VAL A 25 -5.68 6.15 15.87
CA VAL A 25 -6.64 7.17 15.42
C VAL A 25 -7.28 7.76 16.65
N ASP A 26 -7.11 9.07 16.84
CA ASP A 26 -7.56 9.81 18.06
C ASP A 26 -7.05 9.16 19.36
N GLY A 27 -5.81 8.66 19.35
CA GLY A 27 -5.17 8.00 20.48
C GLY A 27 -5.59 6.54 20.72
N CYS A 28 -6.49 5.98 19.92
CA CYS A 28 -6.89 4.56 20.00
C CYS A 28 -6.13 3.73 18.96
N MET A 29 -5.63 2.56 19.37
CA MET A 29 -4.97 1.62 18.44
C MET A 29 -5.98 1.15 17.40
N VAL A 30 -5.52 1.16 16.13
CA VAL A 30 -6.29 0.71 14.97
C VAL A 30 -5.43 -0.26 14.15
N ASP A 31 -6.06 -1.31 13.65
CA ASP A 31 -5.38 -2.31 12.85
C ASP A 31 -4.89 -1.75 11.50
N SER A 32 -3.91 -2.43 10.90
CA SER A 32 -3.42 -2.07 9.57
C SER A 32 -4.14 -2.85 8.46
N VAL A 33 -4.13 -2.33 7.25
CA VAL A 33 -4.56 -3.05 6.03
C VAL A 33 -3.86 -4.43 5.93
N THR A 34 -2.60 -4.52 6.37
CA THR A 34 -1.85 -5.78 6.36
C THR A 34 -2.43 -6.80 7.36
N GLN A 35 -2.96 -6.35 8.50
CA GLN A 35 -3.62 -7.22 9.49
C GLN A 35 -4.95 -7.75 8.94
N ILE A 36 -5.75 -6.93 8.24
CA ILE A 36 -6.94 -7.39 7.52
C ILE A 36 -6.57 -8.50 6.51
N LEU A 37 -5.51 -8.30 5.71
CA LEU A 37 -5.02 -9.32 4.79
C LEU A 37 -4.59 -10.61 5.50
N GLY A 38 -4.12 -10.49 6.74
CA GLY A 38 -3.71 -11.61 7.59
C GLY A 38 -4.81 -12.65 7.81
N VAL A 39 -6.09 -12.28 7.84
CA VAL A 39 -7.22 -13.20 7.97
C VAL A 39 -7.18 -14.30 6.91
N LYS A 40 -6.84 -13.95 5.67
CA LYS A 40 -6.81 -14.91 4.54
C LYS A 40 -5.40 -15.44 4.28
N TYR A 41 -4.35 -14.66 4.58
CA TYR A 41 -2.98 -14.95 4.12
C TYR A 41 -1.96 -15.12 5.25
N LYS A 42 -2.43 -15.47 6.45
CA LYS A 42 -1.60 -15.64 7.67
C LYS A 42 -0.40 -16.58 7.48
N ASN A 43 -0.56 -17.60 6.64
CA ASN A 43 0.44 -18.66 6.48
C ASN A 43 1.28 -18.55 5.20
N ASP A 44 1.13 -17.49 4.41
CA ASP A 44 1.81 -17.32 3.10
C ASP A 44 3.33 -17.50 3.16
N TYR A 45 3.94 -17.19 4.30
CA TYR A 45 5.39 -17.22 4.50
C TYR A 45 5.87 -18.22 5.53
N ALA A 46 4.99 -19.11 6.05
CA ALA A 46 5.31 -20.03 7.14
C ALA A 46 6.46 -21.00 6.81
N SER A 47 6.67 -21.33 5.53
CA SER A 47 7.73 -22.21 5.05
C SER A 47 9.01 -21.49 4.62
N VAL A 48 9.03 -20.14 4.66
CA VAL A 48 10.18 -19.36 4.18
C VAL A 48 11.14 -19.08 5.34
N PRO A 49 12.45 -19.38 5.20
CA PRO A 49 13.42 -19.10 6.24
C PRO A 49 13.44 -17.62 6.64
N PRO A 50 13.52 -17.28 7.96
CA PRO A 50 13.50 -15.90 8.44
C PRO A 50 14.54 -14.98 7.77
N ALA A 51 15.75 -15.46 7.54
CA ALA A 51 16.81 -14.70 6.88
C ALA A 51 16.46 -14.33 5.43
N VAL A 52 15.68 -15.17 4.73
CA VAL A 52 15.22 -14.88 3.36
C VAL A 52 14.14 -13.79 3.38
N LEU A 53 13.22 -13.85 4.37
CA LEU A 53 12.20 -12.82 4.57
C LEU A 53 12.81 -11.47 4.94
N ASP A 54 13.77 -11.44 5.87
CA ASP A 54 14.48 -10.23 6.29
C ASP A 54 15.20 -9.56 5.11
N ASN A 55 15.96 -10.33 4.32
CA ASN A 55 16.62 -9.83 3.13
C ASN A 55 15.64 -9.32 2.06
N ALA A 56 14.49 -9.98 1.90
CA ALA A 56 13.46 -9.55 0.97
C ALA A 56 12.79 -8.25 1.44
N SER A 57 12.51 -8.13 2.74
CA SER A 57 11.96 -6.93 3.37
C SER A 57 12.90 -5.74 3.20
N LYS A 58 14.18 -5.87 3.61
CA LYS A 58 15.18 -4.81 3.46
C LYS A 58 15.31 -4.31 2.03
N ARG A 59 15.35 -5.24 1.06
CA ARG A 59 15.38 -4.86 -0.35
C ARG A 59 14.09 -4.14 -0.78
N GLY A 60 12.94 -4.63 -0.35
CA GLY A 60 11.66 -4.00 -0.62
C GLY A 60 11.64 -2.57 -0.12
N THR A 61 11.94 -2.37 1.17
CA THR A 61 12.00 -1.05 1.80
C THR A 61 12.95 -0.09 1.06
N ALA A 62 14.14 -0.57 0.67
CA ALA A 62 15.10 0.25 -0.06
C ALA A 62 14.55 0.70 -1.43
N VAL A 63 13.86 -0.19 -2.17
CA VAL A 63 13.26 0.14 -3.47
C VAL A 63 12.11 1.14 -3.31
N HIS A 64 11.20 0.92 -2.35
CA HIS A 64 10.10 1.85 -2.07
C HIS A 64 10.64 3.22 -1.71
N LYS A 65 11.62 3.28 -0.79
CA LYS A 65 12.20 4.57 -0.35
C LYS A 65 12.91 5.33 -1.48
N ALA A 66 13.63 4.62 -2.35
CA ALA A 66 14.28 5.24 -3.50
C ALA A 66 13.26 5.85 -4.48
N ILE A 67 12.17 5.12 -4.76
CA ILE A 67 11.10 5.60 -5.65
C ILE A 67 10.30 6.73 -5.00
N GLU A 68 9.99 6.64 -3.70
CA GLU A 68 9.35 7.71 -2.94
C GLU A 68 10.18 9.00 -3.00
N ASN A 69 11.48 8.93 -2.69
CA ASN A 69 12.39 10.09 -2.73
C ASN A 69 12.42 10.71 -4.13
N PHE A 70 12.44 9.87 -5.18
CA PHE A 70 12.37 10.35 -6.55
C PHE A 70 11.04 11.06 -6.84
N ASN A 71 9.91 10.50 -6.43
CA ASN A 71 8.59 11.09 -6.67
C ASN A 71 8.37 12.40 -5.91
N VAL A 72 8.81 12.47 -4.63
CA VAL A 72 8.56 13.61 -3.75
C VAL A 72 9.52 14.76 -4.01
N SER A 73 10.81 14.48 -4.21
CA SER A 73 11.85 15.49 -4.31
C SER A 73 12.55 15.58 -5.67
N GLY A 74 12.26 14.66 -6.59
CA GLY A 74 12.99 14.52 -7.85
C GLY A 74 14.40 13.93 -7.69
N TYR A 75 14.77 13.49 -6.49
CA TYR A 75 16.10 12.94 -6.22
C TYR A 75 16.29 11.56 -6.87
N ASP A 76 17.13 11.51 -7.89
CA ASP A 76 17.54 10.26 -8.57
C ASP A 76 18.86 9.77 -7.94
N ASP A 77 18.78 8.73 -7.13
CA ASP A 77 19.94 8.10 -6.49
C ASP A 77 20.80 7.24 -7.42
N GLY A 78 20.43 7.16 -8.71
CA GLY A 78 21.08 6.35 -9.72
C GLY A 78 20.85 4.84 -9.55
N SER A 79 19.94 4.41 -8.66
CA SER A 79 19.64 3.00 -8.44
C SER A 79 18.95 2.34 -9.65
N GLU A 80 19.03 1.02 -9.74
CA GLU A 80 18.28 0.26 -10.74
C GLU A 80 16.76 0.45 -10.55
N ALA A 81 16.32 0.59 -9.31
CA ALA A 81 14.90 0.79 -8.98
C ALA A 81 14.37 2.09 -9.62
N VAL A 82 15.04 3.22 -9.39
CA VAL A 82 14.63 4.51 -9.96
C VAL A 82 14.72 4.51 -11.48
N ARG A 83 15.81 3.95 -12.05
CA ARG A 83 15.93 3.82 -13.53
C ARG A 83 14.78 3.01 -14.14
N ASN A 84 14.42 1.88 -13.53
CA ASN A 84 13.34 1.03 -13.99
C ASN A 84 11.98 1.73 -13.82
N PHE A 85 11.77 2.43 -12.72
CA PHE A 85 10.53 3.19 -12.47
C PHE A 85 10.35 4.31 -13.51
N LYS A 86 11.37 5.14 -13.75
CA LYS A 86 11.35 6.17 -14.81
C LYS A 86 11.06 5.60 -16.20
N PHE A 87 11.64 4.43 -16.50
CA PHE A 87 11.35 3.74 -17.75
C PHE A 87 9.86 3.37 -17.85
N LEU A 88 9.27 2.83 -16.77
CA LEU A 88 7.85 2.48 -16.74
C LEU A 88 6.95 3.71 -16.87
N GLN A 89 7.27 4.80 -16.16
CA GLN A 89 6.55 6.07 -16.29
C GLN A 89 6.49 6.54 -17.75
N LYS A 90 7.64 6.52 -18.42
CA LYS A 90 7.72 6.92 -19.83
C LYS A 90 6.99 5.94 -20.76
N GLN A 91 7.10 4.64 -20.51
CA GLN A 91 6.51 3.60 -21.36
C GLN A 91 4.98 3.58 -21.28
N TYR A 92 4.42 3.79 -20.08
CA TYR A 92 2.98 3.69 -19.84
C TYR A 92 2.29 5.04 -19.73
N GLY A 93 3.06 6.15 -19.74
CA GLY A 93 2.50 7.50 -19.76
C GLY A 93 1.76 7.86 -18.48
N PHE A 94 2.23 7.44 -17.30
CA PHE A 94 1.61 7.79 -16.04
C PHE A 94 2.41 8.83 -15.26
N GLU A 95 1.70 9.62 -14.47
CA GLU A 95 2.26 10.57 -13.51
C GLU A 95 1.91 10.12 -12.09
N VAL A 96 2.83 10.27 -11.15
CA VAL A 96 2.56 10.05 -9.73
C VAL A 96 1.97 11.34 -9.15
N LEU A 97 0.83 11.21 -8.47
CA LEU A 97 0.17 12.35 -7.81
C LEU A 97 0.61 12.44 -6.35
N ASP A 98 0.57 11.31 -5.63
CA ASP A 98 0.99 11.21 -4.24
C ASP A 98 1.83 9.95 -4.03
N SER A 99 2.72 9.95 -3.04
CA SER A 99 3.51 8.80 -2.60
C SER A 99 3.36 8.62 -1.10
N GLU A 100 3.33 7.35 -0.65
CA GLU A 100 3.22 6.96 0.76
C GLU A 100 2.04 7.66 1.47
N LEU A 101 0.89 7.74 0.77
CA LEU A 101 -0.29 8.45 1.25
C LEU A 101 -1.01 7.63 2.35
N PRO A 102 -1.17 8.18 3.57
CA PRO A 102 -1.90 7.51 4.63
C PRO A 102 -3.39 7.47 4.33
N ILE A 103 -4.05 6.37 4.67
CA ILE A 103 -5.50 6.21 4.53
C ILE A 103 -6.10 5.59 5.79
N VAL A 104 -7.37 5.88 6.01
CA VAL A 104 -8.20 5.26 7.04
C VAL A 104 -9.40 4.60 6.36
N ILE A 105 -9.70 3.38 6.76
CA ILE A 105 -10.93 2.68 6.36
C ILE A 105 -11.92 2.81 7.52
N PHE A 106 -13.11 3.27 7.21
CA PHE A 106 -14.21 3.44 8.16
C PHE A 106 -15.33 2.43 7.88
N LYS A 107 -15.98 1.97 8.95
CA LYS A 107 -17.26 1.27 8.90
C LYS A 107 -18.19 1.91 9.93
N ASP A 108 -19.37 2.33 9.51
CA ASP A 108 -20.34 3.03 10.35
C ASP A 108 -19.71 4.23 11.09
N ASP A 109 -18.93 5.04 10.36
CA ASP A 109 -18.14 6.18 10.84
C ASP A 109 -17.05 5.86 11.88
N MET A 110 -16.82 4.59 12.18
CA MET A 110 -15.74 4.15 13.07
C MET A 110 -14.49 3.77 12.26
N PRO A 111 -13.29 4.25 12.63
CA PRO A 111 -12.05 3.83 12.00
C PRO A 111 -11.76 2.36 12.36
N ILE A 112 -11.66 1.50 11.35
CA ILE A 112 -11.44 0.06 11.52
C ILE A 112 -10.06 -0.38 11.06
N ALA A 113 -9.44 0.35 10.14
CA ALA A 113 -8.07 0.08 9.71
C ALA A 113 -7.40 1.31 9.15
N CYS A 114 -6.07 1.32 9.25
CA CYS A 114 -5.20 2.30 8.62
C CYS A 114 -4.25 1.63 7.64
N GLY A 115 -3.69 2.42 6.75
CA GLY A 115 -2.64 1.98 5.86
C GLY A 115 -1.92 3.14 5.20
N ARG A 116 -0.85 2.83 4.50
CA ARG A 116 -0.10 3.78 3.69
C ARG A 116 0.04 3.17 2.30
N LEU A 117 -0.65 3.75 1.32
CA LEU A 117 -0.57 3.29 -0.06
C LEU A 117 0.70 3.84 -0.72
N ASP A 118 1.35 3.03 -1.55
CA ASP A 118 2.62 3.41 -2.15
C ASP A 118 2.49 4.65 -3.05
N MET A 119 1.46 4.69 -3.90
CA MET A 119 1.20 5.87 -4.74
C MET A 119 -0.22 5.93 -5.31
N THR A 120 -0.68 7.16 -5.51
CA THR A 120 -1.74 7.47 -6.47
C THR A 120 -1.10 7.89 -7.79
N MET A 121 -1.76 7.58 -8.90
CA MET A 121 -1.25 7.92 -10.23
C MET A 121 -2.35 8.43 -11.16
N LEU A 122 -1.95 9.31 -12.08
CA LEU A 122 -2.76 9.77 -13.18
C LEU A 122 -2.34 9.04 -14.47
N MET A 123 -3.29 8.43 -15.16
CA MET A 123 -3.09 7.80 -16.45
C MET A 123 -4.36 7.96 -17.30
N ASP A 124 -4.22 8.42 -18.54
CA ASP A 124 -5.35 8.68 -19.45
C ASP A 124 -6.46 9.56 -18.81
N GLY A 125 -6.04 10.58 -18.04
CA GLY A 125 -6.97 11.51 -17.36
C GLY A 125 -7.76 10.90 -16.19
N LYS A 126 -7.40 9.70 -15.73
CA LYS A 126 -8.05 9.01 -14.61
C LYS A 126 -7.06 8.80 -13.48
N THR A 127 -7.55 8.92 -12.25
CA THR A 127 -6.77 8.57 -11.05
C THR A 127 -6.88 7.09 -10.76
N GLY A 128 -5.77 6.48 -10.35
CA GLY A 128 -5.69 5.09 -9.89
C GLY A 128 -4.78 4.93 -8.68
N VAL A 129 -4.78 3.74 -8.10
CA VAL A 129 -3.85 3.33 -7.04
C VAL A 129 -2.85 2.34 -7.60
N ALA A 130 -1.59 2.49 -7.24
CA ALA A 130 -0.56 1.52 -7.58
C ALA A 130 0.28 1.14 -6.36
N ASP A 131 0.75 -0.10 -6.40
CA ASP A 131 1.56 -0.72 -5.37
C ASP A 131 2.81 -1.33 -5.98
N ILE A 132 3.98 -1.05 -5.36
CA ILE A 132 5.28 -1.50 -5.82
C ILE A 132 5.55 -2.89 -5.24
N LYS A 133 5.94 -3.83 -6.07
CA LYS A 133 6.31 -5.17 -5.65
C LYS A 133 7.70 -5.55 -6.15
N THR A 134 8.51 -6.06 -5.20
CA THR A 134 9.92 -6.46 -5.42
C THR A 134 10.13 -7.97 -5.23
N VAL A 135 9.06 -8.72 -5.06
CA VAL A 135 9.08 -10.18 -4.86
C VAL A 135 9.36 -10.93 -6.15
N SER A 136 9.86 -12.18 -6.05
CA SER A 136 10.13 -13.01 -7.23
C SER A 136 8.86 -13.55 -7.89
N SER A 137 7.83 -13.83 -7.10
CA SER A 137 6.53 -14.31 -7.58
C SER A 137 5.43 -13.50 -6.95
N LEU A 138 4.49 -13.01 -7.76
CA LEU A 138 3.37 -12.20 -7.32
C LEU A 138 2.20 -13.09 -6.90
N ASN A 139 1.76 -12.98 -5.67
CA ASN A 139 0.43 -13.42 -5.28
C ASN A 139 -0.60 -12.34 -5.73
N LYS A 140 -1.04 -12.44 -6.99
CA LYS A 140 -1.91 -11.42 -7.59
C LYS A 140 -3.24 -11.27 -6.87
N GLU A 141 -3.77 -12.35 -6.30
CA GLU A 141 -5.02 -12.31 -5.55
C GLU A 141 -4.84 -11.48 -4.26
N LYS A 142 -3.80 -11.75 -3.48
CA LYS A 142 -3.47 -10.98 -2.27
C LYS A 142 -3.26 -9.50 -2.56
N ILE A 143 -2.53 -9.19 -3.65
CA ILE A 143 -2.29 -7.81 -4.05
C ILE A 143 -3.61 -7.15 -4.51
N ALA A 144 -4.50 -7.87 -5.16
CA ALA A 144 -5.81 -7.35 -5.53
C ALA A 144 -6.65 -6.98 -4.29
N TYR A 145 -6.66 -7.81 -3.25
CA TYR A 145 -7.27 -7.44 -1.96
C TYR A 145 -6.64 -6.18 -1.37
N GLN A 146 -5.32 -6.11 -1.30
CA GLN A 146 -4.59 -4.94 -0.77
C GLN A 146 -4.95 -3.65 -1.51
N LEU A 147 -4.89 -3.68 -2.84
CA LEU A 147 -5.19 -2.52 -3.67
C LEU A 147 -6.65 -2.07 -3.57
N ASN A 148 -7.60 -3.00 -3.45
CA ASN A 148 -9.01 -2.65 -3.24
C ASN A 148 -9.27 -2.08 -1.84
N LEU A 149 -8.60 -2.57 -0.80
CA LEU A 149 -8.63 -1.96 0.54
C LEU A 149 -8.07 -0.53 0.51
N TYR A 150 -6.95 -0.31 -0.17
CA TYR A 150 -6.40 1.03 -0.36
C TYR A 150 -7.34 1.94 -1.15
N ARG A 151 -8.02 1.41 -2.18
CA ARG A 151 -9.02 2.16 -2.94
C ARG A 151 -10.18 2.62 -2.05
N ILE A 152 -10.71 1.74 -1.19
CA ILE A 152 -11.76 2.10 -0.22
C ILE A 152 -11.25 3.20 0.72
N GLY A 153 -10.09 3.01 1.33
CA GLY A 153 -9.51 3.98 2.23
C GLY A 153 -9.24 5.33 1.57
N LEU A 154 -8.75 5.34 0.32
CA LEU A 154 -8.52 6.56 -0.46
C LEU A 154 -9.83 7.34 -0.70
N MET A 155 -10.88 6.62 -1.10
CA MET A 155 -12.20 7.22 -1.30
C MET A 155 -12.77 7.77 0.00
N GLN A 156 -12.67 7.02 1.10
CA GLN A 156 -13.21 7.44 2.39
C GLN A 156 -12.38 8.57 3.02
N SER A 157 -11.06 8.56 2.90
CA SER A 157 -10.17 9.56 3.49
C SER A 157 -10.18 10.89 2.75
N TYR A 158 -10.19 10.85 1.40
CA TYR A 158 -9.94 12.03 0.56
C TYR A 158 -11.01 12.28 -0.50
N GLY A 159 -12.03 11.42 -0.63
CA GLY A 159 -13.06 11.53 -1.67
C GLY A 159 -12.56 11.21 -3.08
N VAL A 160 -11.39 10.57 -3.20
CA VAL A 160 -10.78 10.24 -4.50
C VAL A 160 -11.24 8.86 -4.96
N ASP A 161 -12.02 8.82 -6.04
CA ASP A 161 -12.49 7.58 -6.66
C ASP A 161 -11.47 7.06 -7.69
N ALA A 162 -10.58 6.19 -7.25
CA ALA A 162 -9.60 5.54 -8.12
C ALA A 162 -10.28 4.59 -9.13
N LYS A 163 -10.04 4.83 -10.42
CA LYS A 163 -10.71 4.12 -11.53
C LYS A 163 -9.98 2.87 -11.99
N PHE A 164 -8.72 2.71 -11.60
CA PHE A 164 -7.90 1.54 -11.93
C PHE A 164 -6.92 1.23 -10.81
N LEU A 165 -6.45 -0.01 -10.79
CA LEU A 165 -5.47 -0.53 -9.85
C LEU A 165 -4.30 -1.13 -10.62
N LYS A 166 -3.06 -0.83 -10.23
CA LYS A 166 -1.85 -1.31 -10.90
C LYS A 166 -0.85 -1.91 -9.92
N ILE A 167 -0.11 -2.88 -10.38
CA ILE A 167 1.06 -3.43 -9.68
C ILE A 167 2.29 -2.98 -10.46
N ILE A 168 3.19 -2.26 -9.80
CA ILE A 168 4.49 -1.87 -10.34
C ILE A 168 5.50 -2.93 -9.90
N HIS A 169 5.78 -3.90 -10.77
CA HIS A 169 6.70 -4.99 -10.44
C HIS A 169 8.11 -4.68 -10.93
N ILE A 170 9.01 -4.42 -9.99
CA ILE A 170 10.43 -4.08 -10.24
C ILE A 170 11.32 -5.02 -9.45
N ARG A 171 12.09 -5.87 -10.13
CA ARG A 171 13.06 -6.77 -9.53
C ARG A 171 14.01 -7.37 -10.56
N ASN A 172 15.35 -7.30 -10.36
CA ASN A 172 16.35 -8.09 -11.09
C ASN A 172 16.01 -8.31 -12.57
N GLY A 173 15.95 -7.25 -13.37
CA GLY A 173 15.59 -7.31 -14.79
C GLY A 173 14.09 -7.42 -15.09
N ILE A 174 13.24 -7.57 -14.07
CA ILE A 174 11.78 -7.48 -14.21
C ILE A 174 11.37 -6.01 -14.00
N ARG A 175 10.66 -5.46 -14.98
CA ARG A 175 10.00 -4.16 -14.91
C ARG A 175 8.70 -4.22 -15.68
N LYS A 176 7.57 -4.22 -14.96
CA LYS A 176 6.24 -4.38 -15.56
C LYS A 176 5.22 -3.55 -14.79
N VAL A 177 4.26 -3.00 -15.51
CA VAL A 177 3.00 -2.51 -14.95
C VAL A 177 1.95 -3.55 -15.27
N ILE A 178 1.24 -4.02 -14.24
CA ILE A 178 0.27 -5.11 -14.34
C ILE A 178 -1.06 -4.61 -13.82
N ASP A 179 -2.14 -4.89 -14.55
CA ASP A 179 -3.48 -4.58 -14.10
C ASP A 179 -3.90 -5.46 -12.92
N SER A 180 -4.60 -4.83 -11.97
CA SER A 180 -5.30 -5.51 -10.90
C SER A 180 -6.80 -5.21 -10.99
N PRO A 181 -7.67 -6.18 -10.73
CA PRO A 181 -9.11 -5.96 -10.84
C PRO A 181 -9.61 -4.96 -9.80
N VAL A 182 -10.47 -4.03 -10.22
CA VAL A 182 -11.28 -3.21 -9.31
C VAL A 182 -12.48 -4.05 -8.89
N ASN A 183 -12.52 -4.45 -7.63
CA ASN A 183 -13.59 -5.23 -7.05
C ASN A 183 -13.75 -4.86 -5.56
N GLU A 184 -14.58 -3.89 -5.30
CA GLU A 184 -14.80 -3.39 -3.94
C GLU A 184 -15.49 -4.44 -3.05
N GLY A 185 -16.37 -5.27 -3.62
CA GLY A 185 -17.09 -6.33 -2.90
C GLY A 185 -16.13 -7.32 -2.23
N MET A 186 -15.07 -7.75 -2.94
CA MET A 186 -14.08 -8.66 -2.35
C MET A 186 -13.37 -8.06 -1.14
N ALA A 187 -13.11 -6.75 -1.15
CA ALA A 187 -12.45 -6.08 -0.04
C ALA A 187 -13.39 -5.97 1.18
N TRP A 188 -14.66 -5.64 0.96
CA TRP A 188 -15.66 -5.60 2.02
C TRP A 188 -15.92 -6.98 2.63
N GLU A 189 -16.01 -8.04 1.83
CA GLU A 189 -16.12 -9.42 2.35
C GLU A 189 -14.94 -9.78 3.28
N LEU A 190 -13.74 -9.32 2.95
CA LEU A 190 -12.58 -9.56 3.81
C LEU A 190 -12.63 -8.72 5.10
N ILE A 191 -13.08 -7.46 5.03
CA ILE A 191 -13.30 -6.59 6.19
C ILE A 191 -14.33 -7.22 7.13
N GLU A 192 -15.49 -7.66 6.62
CA GLU A 192 -16.51 -8.30 7.44
C GLU A 192 -15.95 -9.52 8.19
N LYS A 193 -15.23 -10.37 7.48
CA LYS A 193 -14.61 -11.55 8.08
C LYS A 193 -13.57 -11.17 9.14
N PHE A 194 -12.80 -10.12 8.90
CA PHE A 194 -11.82 -9.61 9.88
C PHE A 194 -12.54 -9.16 11.16
N LEU A 195 -13.62 -8.39 11.05
CA LEU A 195 -14.39 -7.91 12.21
C LEU A 195 -15.02 -9.06 12.98
N GLU A 196 -15.62 -10.07 12.29
CA GLU A 196 -16.18 -11.25 12.93
C GLU A 196 -15.15 -12.05 13.76
N GLU A 197 -13.88 -12.07 13.34
CA GLU A 197 -12.80 -12.72 14.07
C GLU A 197 -12.34 -11.92 15.31
N HIS A 198 -12.56 -10.61 15.34
CA HIS A 198 -12.13 -9.70 16.43
C HIS A 198 -13.26 -9.34 17.42
N GLU A 199 -14.52 -9.62 17.09
CA GLU A 199 -15.67 -9.47 18.01
C GLU A 199 -15.80 -10.64 19.00
N LYS A 200 -14.93 -11.66 18.93
CA LYS A 200 -14.92 -12.85 19.82
C LYS A 200 -13.86 -12.72 20.90
#